data_9ad06ee923e6c65b60ce7207af33aab7
#
_entry.id   9ad06ee923e6c65b60ce7207af33aab7
#
_cell.length_a   1.000
_cell.length_b   1.000
_cell.length_c   1.000
_cell.angle_alpha   90.00
_cell.angle_beta   90.00
_cell.angle_gamma   90.00
#
_symmetry.space_group_name_H-M   'P 1'
#
loop_
_entity.id
_entity.type
_entity.pdbx_description
1 polymer ?
#
loop_
_entity_poly.entity_id
_entity_poly.type
_entity_poly.pdbx_seq_one_letter_code
_entity_poly.pdbx_strand_id
1 'polypeptide(L)'
;MPSITGEAKIDGAPAGGVYLRLAGPSGEFVSEQYTKDDGRFTFHVAEGSWTLEAKAAGASTQTQTVQVASGSDEAISVELRRAG
;
A
#
# COMPACT_ATOMS: atom_id res chain seq x y z
N MET A 1 -11.22 -12.66 -7.51
CA MET A 1 -10.26 -11.67 -8.01
C MET A 1 -9.15 -11.49 -6.99
N PRO A 2 -7.88 -11.52 -7.39
CA PRO A 2 -6.77 -11.31 -6.46
C PRO A 2 -6.84 -9.94 -5.80
N SER A 3 -6.18 -9.82 -4.66
CA SER A 3 -6.15 -8.56 -3.94
C SER A 3 -4.82 -8.34 -3.26
N ILE A 4 -4.53 -7.08 -2.96
CA ILE A 4 -3.44 -6.68 -2.08
C ILE A 4 -4.11 -6.07 -0.86
N THR A 5 -3.91 -6.68 0.29
CA THR A 5 -4.45 -6.18 1.55
C THR A 5 -3.32 -5.87 2.50
N GLY A 6 -3.56 -4.99 3.43
CA GLY A 6 -2.53 -4.70 4.39
C GLY A 6 -2.93 -3.69 5.44
N GLU A 7 -1.93 -3.34 6.23
CA GLU A 7 -2.06 -2.38 7.29
C GLU A 7 -0.89 -1.41 7.21
N ALA A 8 -1.19 -0.12 7.28
CA ALA A 8 -0.17 0.92 7.32
C ALA A 8 0.04 1.35 8.77
N LYS A 9 1.31 1.49 9.12
CA LYS A 9 1.72 1.93 10.46
C LYS A 9 2.69 3.09 10.35
N ILE A 10 2.62 3.99 11.31
CA ILE A 10 3.61 5.06 11.48
C ILE A 10 4.25 4.85 12.85
N ASP A 11 5.58 4.65 12.86
CA ASP A 11 6.35 4.36 14.07
C ASP A 11 5.76 3.20 14.88
N GLY A 12 5.29 2.18 14.16
CA GLY A 12 4.79 0.96 14.78
C GLY A 12 3.33 0.97 15.18
N ALA A 13 2.62 2.09 15.02
CA ALA A 13 1.21 2.18 15.37
C ALA A 13 0.33 2.27 14.13
N PRO A 14 -0.83 1.60 14.12
CA PRO A 14 -1.76 1.69 12.99
C PRO A 14 -2.09 3.15 12.69
N ALA A 15 -2.13 3.50 11.40
CA ALA A 15 -2.32 4.89 10.98
C ALA A 15 -3.39 5.02 9.90
N GLY A 16 -4.41 5.82 10.19
CA GLY A 16 -5.41 6.20 9.22
C GLY A 16 -4.97 7.39 8.40
N GLY A 17 -5.57 7.56 7.23
CA GLY A 17 -5.30 8.70 6.38
C GLY A 17 -3.97 8.66 5.64
N VAL A 18 -3.31 7.50 5.59
CA VAL A 18 -2.10 7.32 4.80
C VAL A 18 -2.51 7.22 3.34
N TYR A 19 -1.91 8.06 2.50
CA TYR A 19 -2.17 8.03 1.07
C TYR A 19 -1.41 6.86 0.43
N LEU A 20 -2.14 6.04 -0.32
CA LEU A 20 -1.58 4.89 -1.02
C LEU A 20 -1.83 5.05 -2.51
N ARG A 21 -0.75 4.97 -3.30
CA ARG A 21 -0.81 5.02 -4.75
C ARG A 21 -0.32 3.70 -5.31
N LEU A 22 -1.17 3.08 -6.14
CA LEU A 22 -0.84 1.81 -6.77
C LEU A 22 -0.50 2.05 -8.23
N ALA A 23 0.65 1.55 -8.67
CA ALA A 23 1.10 1.64 -10.05
C ALA A 23 1.31 0.25 -10.61
N GLY A 24 1.08 0.11 -11.92
CA GLY A 24 1.29 -1.14 -12.64
C GLY A 24 2.74 -1.37 -13.04
N PRO A 25 3.01 -2.46 -13.77
CA PRO A 25 4.39 -2.86 -14.12
C PRO A 25 5.16 -1.81 -14.91
N SER A 26 4.48 -0.97 -15.66
CA SER A 26 5.14 0.09 -16.45
C SER A 26 5.16 1.43 -15.73
N GLY A 27 4.82 1.45 -14.46
CA GLY A 27 4.78 2.68 -13.68
C GLY A 27 3.51 3.50 -13.87
N GLU A 28 2.56 2.99 -14.64
CA GLU A 28 1.31 3.70 -14.87
C GLU A 28 0.43 3.75 -13.63
N PHE A 29 -0.24 4.86 -13.43
CA PHE A 29 -1.18 5.01 -12.32
C PHE A 29 -2.37 4.05 -12.51
N VAL A 30 -2.72 3.33 -11.45
CA VAL A 30 -3.84 2.38 -11.47
C VAL A 30 -4.93 2.78 -10.49
N SER A 31 -4.57 3.04 -9.25
CA SER A 31 -5.55 3.35 -8.20
C SER A 31 -4.90 4.07 -7.05
N GLU A 32 -5.73 4.70 -6.23
CA GLU A 32 -5.27 5.33 -4.99
C GLU A 32 -6.34 5.22 -3.93
N GLN A 33 -5.93 5.23 -2.68
CA GLN A 33 -6.86 5.30 -1.56
C GLN A 33 -6.13 5.76 -0.31
N TYR A 34 -6.90 6.17 0.69
CA TYR A 34 -6.39 6.48 2.02
C TYR A 34 -6.73 5.34 2.95
N THR A 35 -5.84 5.03 3.89
CA THR A 35 -6.11 3.99 4.87
C THR A 35 -7.26 4.40 5.78
N LYS A 36 -7.96 3.38 6.30
CA LYS A 36 -9.01 3.56 7.30
C LYS A 36 -8.37 3.87 8.66
N ASP A 37 -9.19 4.22 9.64
CA ASP A 37 -8.70 4.57 10.98
C ASP A 37 -7.82 3.50 11.62
N ASP A 38 -8.05 2.24 11.29
CA ASP A 38 -7.25 1.12 11.79
C ASP A 38 -6.01 0.85 10.92
N GLY A 39 -5.74 1.69 9.94
CA GLY A 39 -4.61 1.56 9.02
C GLY A 39 -4.82 0.58 7.89
N ARG A 40 -5.97 -0.04 7.79
CA ARG A 40 -6.20 -1.10 6.81
C ARG A 40 -6.55 -0.57 5.43
N PHE A 41 -6.18 -1.36 4.42
CA PHE A 41 -6.51 -1.05 3.02
C PHE A 41 -6.62 -2.33 2.22
N THR A 42 -7.32 -2.24 1.08
CA THR A 42 -7.46 -3.35 0.13
C THR A 42 -7.50 -2.79 -1.28
N PHE A 43 -6.68 -3.37 -2.17
CA PHE A 43 -6.74 -3.12 -3.61
C PHE A 43 -7.12 -4.42 -4.30
N HIS A 44 -8.11 -4.38 -5.17
CA HIS A 44 -8.45 -5.51 -6.03
C HIS A 44 -7.69 -5.36 -7.34
N VAL A 45 -6.85 -6.35 -7.67
CA VAL A 45 -5.91 -6.25 -8.79
C VAL A 45 -5.89 -7.55 -9.58
N ALA A 46 -5.40 -7.48 -10.81
CA ALA A 46 -5.08 -8.68 -11.58
C ALA A 46 -3.74 -9.23 -11.12
N GLU A 47 -3.42 -10.45 -11.54
CA GLU A 47 -2.08 -10.99 -11.32
C GLU A 47 -1.02 -10.11 -11.99
N GLY A 48 0.15 -10.06 -11.40
CA GLY A 48 1.25 -9.28 -11.96
C GLY A 48 2.11 -8.62 -10.88
N SER A 49 2.94 -7.71 -11.33
CA SER A 49 3.85 -6.95 -10.47
C SER A 49 3.31 -5.54 -10.27
N TRP A 50 3.17 -5.13 -9.02
CA TRP A 50 2.58 -3.85 -8.67
C TRP A 50 3.53 -3.06 -7.78
N THR A 51 3.51 -1.74 -7.91
CA THR A 51 4.29 -0.86 -7.05
C THR A 51 3.33 -0.06 -6.18
N LEU A 52 3.54 -0.14 -4.88
CA LEU A 52 2.74 0.59 -3.90
C LEU A 52 3.60 1.67 -3.26
N GLU A 53 3.14 2.92 -3.36
CA GLU A 53 3.77 4.06 -2.74
C GLU A 53 2.89 4.58 -1.62
N ALA A 54 3.47 4.77 -0.44
CA ALA A 54 2.73 5.24 0.73
C ALA A 54 3.31 6.57 1.22
N LYS A 55 2.43 7.53 1.44
CA LYS A 55 2.80 8.87 1.91
C LYS A 55 1.90 9.31 3.05
N ALA A 56 2.49 9.97 4.02
CA ALA A 56 1.73 10.59 5.11
C ALA A 56 2.44 11.86 5.51
N ALA A 57 1.66 12.85 5.99
CA ALA A 57 2.23 14.11 6.46
C ALA A 57 3.21 13.85 7.59
N GLY A 58 4.40 14.44 7.50
CA GLY A 58 5.42 14.30 8.53
C GLY A 58 6.12 12.95 8.57
N ALA A 59 5.92 12.10 7.56
CA ALA A 59 6.57 10.80 7.50
C ALA A 59 7.31 10.63 6.17
N SER A 60 8.33 9.78 6.17
CA SER A 60 9.08 9.48 4.96
C SER A 60 8.26 8.59 4.04
N THR A 61 8.30 8.87 2.73
CA THR A 61 7.62 8.06 1.73
C THR A 61 8.23 6.67 1.65
N GLN A 62 7.37 5.65 1.55
CA GLN A 62 7.80 4.27 1.36
C GLN A 62 7.25 3.74 0.04
N THR A 63 8.06 2.93 -0.63
CA THR A 63 7.69 2.30 -1.89
C THR A 63 8.06 0.84 -1.83
N GLN A 64 7.15 -0.03 -2.24
CA GLN A 64 7.47 -1.46 -2.32
C GLN A 64 6.81 -2.10 -3.52
N THR A 65 7.42 -3.17 -4.01
CA THR A 65 6.90 -3.96 -5.11
C THR A 65 6.17 -5.18 -4.55
N VAL A 66 4.99 -5.45 -5.08
CA VAL A 66 4.16 -6.57 -4.65
C VAL A 66 3.90 -7.47 -5.84
N GLN A 67 4.26 -8.75 -5.71
CA GLN A 67 4.00 -9.75 -6.74
C GLN A 67 2.69 -10.45 -6.40
N VAL A 68 1.74 -10.42 -7.32
CA VAL A 68 0.43 -11.03 -7.12
C VAL A 68 0.27 -12.19 -8.08
N ALA A 69 0.15 -13.41 -7.54
CA ALA A 69 -0.06 -14.60 -8.32
C ALA A 69 -1.54 -14.77 -8.67
N SER A 70 -1.82 -15.56 -9.68
CA SER A 70 -3.19 -15.84 -10.12
C SER A 70 -3.99 -16.44 -8.95
N GLY A 71 -5.13 -15.84 -8.65
CA GLY A 71 -6.03 -16.33 -7.60
C GLY A 71 -5.55 -16.12 -6.18
N SER A 72 -4.46 -15.38 -5.97
CA SER A 72 -3.90 -15.16 -4.63
C SER A 72 -4.30 -13.82 -4.07
N ASP A 73 -4.40 -13.78 -2.74
CA ASP A 73 -4.51 -12.53 -1.99
C ASP A 73 -3.19 -12.30 -1.27
N GLU A 74 -2.56 -11.17 -1.53
CA GLU A 74 -1.28 -10.84 -0.90
C GLU A 74 -1.52 -9.93 0.29
N ALA A 75 -0.98 -10.32 1.44
CA ALA A 75 -1.03 -9.51 2.65
C ALA A 75 0.32 -8.86 2.87
N ILE A 76 0.34 -7.54 3.01
CA ILE A 76 1.57 -6.79 3.19
C ILE A 76 1.47 -5.85 4.38
N SER A 77 2.63 -5.41 4.85
CA SER A 77 2.73 -4.41 5.92
C SER A 77 3.43 -3.18 5.35
N VAL A 78 2.87 -2.01 5.60
CA VAL A 78 3.45 -0.74 5.18
C VAL A 78 3.91 -0.02 6.43
N GLU A 79 5.22 0.12 6.59
CA GLU A 79 5.82 0.73 7.77
C GLU A 79 6.39 2.09 7.40
N LEU A 80 5.84 3.15 7.97
CA LEU A 80 6.34 4.51 7.78
C LEU A 80 7.02 4.98 9.05
N ARG A 81 7.98 5.89 8.88
CA ARG A 81 8.65 6.52 10.02
C ARG A 81 8.49 8.02 9.91
N ARG A 82 8.29 8.66 11.04
CA ARG A 82 8.24 10.12 11.08
C ARG A 82 9.57 10.69 10.65
N ALA A 83 9.50 11.72 9.81
CA ALA A 83 10.68 12.43 9.37
C ALA A 83 11.18 13.34 10.49
N GLY A 84 12.43 13.34 10.71
CA GLY A 84 13.07 14.27 11.59
C GLY A 84 13.30 14.02 12.94
#